data_d75b2240fdf6fae390910f2e073e50d6
#
_entry.id   d75b2240fdf6fae390910f2e073e50d6
#
_cell.length_a   1.000
_cell.length_b   1.000
_cell.length_c   1.000
_cell.angle_alpha   90.00
_cell.angle_beta   90.00
_cell.angle_gamma   90.00
#
_symmetry.space_group_name_H-M   'P 1'
#
loop_
_entity.id
_entity.type
_entity.pdbx_description
1 polymer ?
#
loop_
_entity_poly.entity_id
_entity_poly.type
_entity_poly.pdbx_seq_one_letter_code
_entity_poly.pdbx_strand_id
1 'polypeptide(L)'
;LTIAAPPPPVQPRRRRRRSSRDFAIERNPQLDPRNQRRRDPLAQTFFIDENDGAFITRVGVKFQTADTTVPVMLQIRSTVNGVPSADEVIPNGVKVLSPSDVTVSADASAVTYFEFDEPVYLNGNMEYSIVLLADSIEYNVYVAKAGDLMLNSTELRVAKQPTLGSLFKSQNSRTWTPDQERDLTFTIDRANFTA
;
A
#
# COMPACT_ATOMS: atom_id res chain seq x y z
N LEU A 1 22.32 12.28 6.75
CA LEU A 1 22.63 12.98 5.47
C LEU A 1 23.35 11.99 4.58
N THR A 2 22.60 11.30 3.74
CA THR A 2 23.16 10.40 2.72
C THR A 2 23.37 11.26 1.48
N ILE A 3 24.61 11.46 1.08
CA ILE A 3 24.96 12.18 -0.12
C ILE A 3 24.57 11.29 -1.30
N ALA A 4 23.59 11.75 -2.07
CA ALA A 4 23.19 11.07 -3.29
C ALA A 4 24.38 10.96 -4.25
N ALA A 5 24.57 9.79 -4.85
CA ALA A 5 25.53 9.60 -5.90
C ALA A 5 25.23 10.57 -7.07
N PRO A 6 26.26 11.09 -7.77
CA PRO A 6 26.05 11.99 -8.88
C PRO A 6 25.15 11.33 -9.94
N PRO A 7 24.23 12.10 -10.53
CA PRO A 7 23.28 11.55 -11.49
C PRO A 7 24.02 10.96 -12.68
N PRO A 8 23.59 9.79 -13.17
CA PRO A 8 24.10 9.29 -14.44
C PRO A 8 23.76 10.29 -15.56
N PRO A 9 24.57 10.35 -16.61
CA PRO A 9 24.39 11.30 -17.71
C PRO A 9 22.97 11.24 -18.25
N VAL A 10 22.39 12.42 -18.42
CA VAL A 10 21.01 12.66 -18.86
C VAL A 10 20.67 11.78 -20.06
N GLN A 11 19.87 10.78 -19.84
CA GLN A 11 19.30 9.99 -20.92
C GLN A 11 17.94 10.54 -21.34
N PRO A 12 17.62 10.46 -22.68
CA PRO A 12 16.50 11.17 -23.24
C PRO A 12 15.14 10.75 -22.67
N ARG A 13 14.18 11.60 -22.80
CA ARG A 13 12.77 11.62 -22.29
C ARG A 13 12.03 10.28 -22.14
N ARG A 14 12.50 9.18 -22.72
CA ARG A 14 11.86 7.85 -22.60
C ARG A 14 11.94 7.23 -21.20
N ARG A 15 12.92 7.60 -20.36
CA ARG A 15 13.05 7.08 -18.98
C ARG A 15 12.02 7.68 -18.01
N ARG A 16 11.55 8.91 -18.25
CA ARG A 16 10.52 9.55 -17.42
C ARG A 16 9.18 8.80 -17.42
N ARG A 17 8.82 8.16 -18.54
CA ARG A 17 7.58 7.36 -18.62
C ARG A 17 7.69 6.01 -17.92
N ARG A 18 8.89 5.45 -17.79
CA ARG A 18 9.09 4.17 -17.09
C ARG A 18 9.03 4.32 -15.57
N SER A 19 9.59 5.40 -15.02
CA SER A 19 9.62 5.59 -13.58
C SER A 19 8.22 5.80 -13.00
N SER A 20 7.31 6.48 -13.70
CA SER A 20 5.93 6.61 -13.26
C SER A 20 5.13 5.30 -13.34
N ARG A 21 5.54 4.35 -14.19
CA ARG A 21 4.96 3.00 -14.23
C ARG A 21 5.49 2.10 -13.14
N ASP A 22 6.72 2.32 -12.69
CA ASP A 22 7.33 1.52 -11.63
C ASP A 22 6.73 1.83 -10.25
N PHE A 23 5.99 2.94 -10.11
CA PHE A 23 5.26 3.32 -8.89
C PHE A 23 3.78 2.91 -8.88
N ALA A 24 3.27 2.43 -10.00
CA ALA A 24 1.91 1.90 -10.06
C ALA A 24 1.97 0.38 -10.12
N ILE A 25 1.11 -0.29 -9.38
CA ILE A 25 0.97 -1.74 -9.49
C ILE A 25 0.44 -2.04 -10.89
N GLU A 26 1.27 -2.66 -11.72
CA GLU A 26 0.85 -3.09 -13.03
C GLU A 26 -0.20 -4.20 -12.90
N ARG A 27 -1.24 -4.10 -13.71
CA ARG A 27 -2.21 -5.19 -13.90
C ARG A 27 -1.47 -6.45 -14.30
N ASN A 28 -1.84 -7.57 -13.71
CA ASN A 28 -1.37 -8.86 -14.20
C ASN A 28 -2.04 -9.14 -15.57
N PRO A 29 -1.30 -9.08 -16.70
CA PRO A 29 -1.90 -9.24 -18.03
C PRO A 29 -2.41 -10.66 -18.35
N GLN A 30 -2.24 -11.61 -17.42
CA GLN A 30 -2.62 -13.00 -17.61
C GLN A 30 -4.01 -13.36 -17.06
N LEU A 31 -4.79 -12.39 -16.59
CA LEU A 31 -6.15 -12.65 -16.13
C LEU A 31 -7.09 -12.79 -17.31
N ASP A 32 -7.66 -13.99 -17.47
CA ASP A 32 -8.71 -14.26 -18.45
C ASP A 32 -9.89 -13.29 -18.25
N PRO A 33 -10.33 -12.54 -19.28
CA PRO A 33 -11.47 -11.64 -19.18
C PRO A 33 -12.76 -12.29 -18.67
N ARG A 34 -12.88 -13.61 -18.78
CA ARG A 34 -14.00 -14.40 -18.25
C ARG A 34 -13.98 -14.61 -16.75
N ASN A 35 -12.86 -14.27 -16.09
CA ASN A 35 -12.64 -14.42 -14.65
C ASN A 35 -12.58 -13.08 -13.91
N GLN A 36 -13.16 -12.02 -14.46
CA GLN A 36 -13.14 -10.63 -13.96
C GLN A 36 -13.76 -10.42 -12.56
N ARG A 37 -14.28 -11.44 -11.93
CA ARG A 37 -14.74 -11.40 -10.53
C ARG A 37 -13.66 -11.79 -9.51
N ARG A 38 -12.44 -11.92 -9.94
CA ARG A 38 -11.33 -12.23 -9.02
C ARG A 38 -10.75 -10.95 -8.47
N ARG A 39 -10.82 -10.84 -7.16
CA ARG A 39 -10.12 -9.84 -6.39
C ARG A 39 -8.63 -10.00 -6.64
N ASP A 40 -7.95 -8.93 -7.01
CA ASP A 40 -6.49 -8.85 -7.01
C ASP A 40 -6.03 -8.11 -5.75
N PRO A 41 -6.11 -8.75 -4.57
CA PRO A 41 -5.76 -8.10 -3.33
C PRO A 41 -4.27 -7.83 -3.26
N LEU A 42 -3.98 -6.69 -2.67
CA LEU A 42 -2.66 -6.24 -2.34
C LEU A 42 -2.53 -6.19 -0.83
N ALA A 43 -1.41 -6.62 -0.30
CA ALA A 43 -1.12 -6.46 1.11
C ALA A 43 0.27 -5.91 1.36
N GLN A 44 0.42 -5.14 2.42
CA GLN A 44 1.70 -4.64 2.93
C GLN A 44 1.82 -5.01 4.39
N THR A 45 2.87 -5.72 4.76
CA THR A 45 3.16 -5.97 6.17
C THR A 45 3.86 -4.78 6.81
N PHE A 46 3.65 -4.61 8.11
CA PHE A 46 4.26 -3.58 8.94
C PHE A 46 4.40 -4.08 10.36
N PHE A 47 5.33 -3.52 11.10
CA PHE A 47 5.65 -3.94 12.46
C PHE A 47 5.25 -2.86 13.47
N ILE A 48 4.68 -3.27 14.60
CA ILE A 48 4.41 -2.42 15.77
C ILE A 48 5.57 -2.61 16.75
N ASP A 49 6.41 -1.59 16.87
CA ASP A 49 7.62 -1.62 17.69
C ASP A 49 7.41 -1.11 19.14
N GLU A 50 6.23 -0.57 19.44
CA GLU A 50 5.84 -0.19 20.79
C GLU A 50 5.57 -1.43 21.66
N ASN A 51 6.14 -1.50 22.86
CA ASN A 51 5.93 -2.62 23.78
C ASN A 51 4.47 -2.77 24.24
N ASP A 52 3.79 -1.65 24.43
CA ASP A 52 2.40 -1.60 24.94
C ASP A 52 1.36 -1.68 23.83
N GLY A 53 1.82 -1.84 22.58
CA GLY A 53 0.96 -1.81 21.42
C GLY A 53 0.53 -0.41 21.01
N ALA A 54 -0.33 -0.35 19.98
CA ALA A 54 -0.79 0.91 19.42
C ALA A 54 -2.29 0.85 19.08
N PHE A 55 -2.97 1.99 19.21
CA PHE A 55 -4.34 2.18 18.75
C PHE A 55 -4.32 2.91 17.42
N ILE A 56 -4.61 2.21 16.34
CA ILE A 56 -4.62 2.77 14.99
C ILE A 56 -5.99 3.41 14.73
N THR A 57 -5.98 4.66 14.29
CA THR A 57 -7.20 5.43 14.01
C THR A 57 -7.53 5.41 12.52
N ARG A 58 -6.51 5.50 11.66
CA ARG A 58 -6.70 5.47 10.20
C ARG A 58 -5.44 5.03 9.48
N VAL A 59 -5.64 4.58 8.26
CA VAL A 59 -4.57 4.24 7.32
C VAL A 59 -4.74 5.09 6.06
N GLY A 60 -3.68 5.76 5.65
CA GLY A 60 -3.64 6.53 4.41
C GLY A 60 -2.99 5.73 3.29
N VAL A 61 -3.62 5.70 2.12
CA VAL A 61 -3.09 5.07 0.90
C VAL A 61 -3.18 6.05 -0.26
N LYS A 62 -2.22 6.01 -1.15
CA LYS A 62 -2.19 6.89 -2.32
C LYS A 62 -2.68 6.15 -3.54
N PHE A 63 -3.72 6.69 -4.18
CA PHE A 63 -4.32 6.12 -5.39
C PHE A 63 -3.96 6.94 -6.62
N GLN A 64 -3.64 6.25 -7.71
CA GLN A 64 -3.47 6.84 -9.03
C GLN A 64 -4.79 6.89 -9.78
N THR A 65 -5.57 5.81 -9.68
CA THR A 65 -6.89 5.68 -10.30
C THR A 65 -7.85 5.01 -9.33
N ALA A 66 -9.14 5.25 -9.52
CA ALA A 66 -10.22 4.63 -8.78
C ALA A 66 -11.34 4.21 -9.72
N ASP A 67 -12.11 3.22 -9.32
CA ASP A 67 -13.38 2.87 -9.97
C ASP A 67 -14.44 3.95 -9.67
N THR A 68 -15.48 4.02 -10.47
CA THR A 68 -16.59 4.97 -10.29
C THR A 68 -17.80 4.36 -9.60
N THR A 69 -17.86 3.02 -9.49
CA THR A 69 -19.04 2.29 -9.04
C THR A 69 -18.73 1.26 -7.95
N VAL A 70 -17.53 0.65 -7.98
CA VAL A 70 -17.15 -0.43 -7.07
C VAL A 70 -16.39 0.12 -5.88
N PRO A 71 -16.80 -0.15 -4.63
CA PRO A 71 -16.09 0.31 -3.43
C PRO A 71 -14.76 -0.42 -3.26
N VAL A 72 -13.86 0.22 -2.52
CA VAL A 72 -12.59 -0.35 -2.06
C VAL A 72 -12.63 -0.59 -0.56
N MET A 73 -12.08 -1.72 -0.12
CA MET A 73 -12.04 -2.13 1.28
C MET A 73 -10.58 -2.23 1.74
N LEU A 74 -10.31 -1.73 2.92
CA LEU A 74 -9.07 -1.95 3.64
C LEU A 74 -9.34 -2.82 4.88
N GLN A 75 -8.48 -3.80 5.10
CA GLN A 75 -8.50 -4.65 6.29
C GLN A 75 -7.13 -4.64 6.96
N ILE A 76 -7.12 -4.64 8.30
CA ILE A 76 -5.91 -5.00 9.07
C ILE A 76 -6.03 -6.47 9.44
N ARG A 77 -5.00 -7.24 9.10
CA ARG A 77 -4.93 -8.69 9.41
C ARG A 77 -3.67 -9.00 10.20
N SER A 78 -3.74 -10.07 10.98
CA SER A 78 -2.54 -10.69 11.55
C SER A 78 -1.65 -11.26 10.45
N THR A 79 -0.41 -11.59 10.80
CA THR A 79 0.52 -12.34 9.93
C THR A 79 0.82 -13.71 10.54
N VAL A 80 1.06 -14.67 9.65
CA VAL A 80 1.53 -16.00 10.03
C VAL A 80 2.82 -16.28 9.24
N ASN A 81 3.93 -16.42 9.95
CA ASN A 81 5.25 -16.58 9.35
C ASN A 81 5.62 -15.45 8.36
N GLY A 82 5.25 -14.20 8.69
CA GLY A 82 5.53 -13.03 7.86
C GLY A 82 4.61 -12.89 6.64
N VAL A 83 3.58 -13.71 6.52
CA VAL A 83 2.61 -13.67 5.41
C VAL A 83 1.24 -13.24 5.94
N PRO A 84 0.49 -12.37 5.22
CA PRO A 84 -0.85 -11.98 5.65
C PRO A 84 -1.77 -13.18 5.88
N SER A 85 -2.44 -13.22 7.02
CA SER A 85 -3.40 -14.28 7.35
C SER A 85 -4.54 -14.34 6.33
N ALA A 86 -4.97 -15.53 5.98
CA ALA A 86 -6.08 -15.74 5.06
C ALA A 86 -7.43 -15.33 5.67
N ASP A 87 -7.63 -15.60 6.95
CA ASP A 87 -8.94 -15.57 7.59
C ASP A 87 -9.00 -14.68 8.86
N GLU A 88 -7.84 -14.28 9.42
CA GLU A 88 -7.81 -13.53 10.67
C GLU A 88 -7.72 -12.03 10.42
N VAL A 89 -8.87 -11.36 10.50
CA VAL A 89 -9.00 -9.91 10.45
C VAL A 89 -9.04 -9.38 11.88
N ILE A 90 -8.27 -8.33 12.16
CA ILE A 90 -8.26 -7.71 13.49
C ILE A 90 -9.62 -7.06 13.77
N PRO A 91 -10.18 -7.20 14.98
CA PRO A 91 -11.43 -6.55 15.35
C PRO A 91 -11.40 -5.04 15.06
N ASN A 92 -12.48 -4.51 14.52
CA ASN A 92 -12.64 -3.12 14.07
C ASN A 92 -11.68 -2.69 12.94
N GLY A 93 -10.79 -3.58 12.48
CA GLY A 93 -9.78 -3.32 11.46
C GLY A 93 -10.31 -3.45 10.02
N VAL A 94 -11.55 -3.06 9.76
CA VAL A 94 -12.16 -3.08 8.43
C VAL A 94 -12.77 -1.71 8.12
N LYS A 95 -12.42 -1.16 6.97
CA LYS A 95 -13.07 0.05 6.45
C LYS A 95 -13.34 -0.08 4.97
N VAL A 96 -14.54 0.30 4.58
CA VAL A 96 -14.98 0.36 3.17
C VAL A 96 -15.16 1.82 2.79
N LEU A 97 -14.61 2.21 1.66
CA LEU A 97 -14.82 3.53 1.07
C LEU A 97 -15.62 3.41 -0.22
N SER A 98 -16.58 4.30 -0.38
CA SER A 98 -17.27 4.49 -1.66
C SER A 98 -16.30 5.09 -2.69
N PRO A 99 -16.50 4.87 -3.99
CA PRO A 99 -15.63 5.44 -5.02
C PRO A 99 -15.48 6.96 -4.93
N SER A 100 -16.54 7.67 -4.52
CA SER A 100 -16.55 9.12 -4.33
C SER A 100 -15.62 9.61 -3.21
N ASP A 101 -15.30 8.74 -2.26
CA ASP A 101 -14.46 9.07 -1.09
C ASP A 101 -12.98 8.78 -1.35
N VAL A 102 -12.67 8.20 -2.52
CA VAL A 102 -11.29 7.90 -2.92
C VAL A 102 -10.70 9.08 -3.67
N THR A 103 -9.70 9.70 -3.08
CA THR A 103 -8.96 10.80 -3.71
C THR A 103 -7.82 10.26 -4.54
N VAL A 104 -7.75 10.64 -5.81
CA VAL A 104 -6.70 10.22 -6.75
C VAL A 104 -5.80 11.39 -7.13
N SER A 105 -4.55 11.10 -7.46
CA SER A 105 -3.61 12.10 -7.99
C SER A 105 -2.64 11.46 -8.98
N ALA A 106 -2.20 12.24 -9.96
CA ALA A 106 -1.25 11.77 -10.96
C ALA A 106 0.20 11.70 -10.45
N ASP A 107 0.48 12.30 -9.29
CA ASP A 107 1.82 12.55 -8.76
C ASP A 107 2.01 12.00 -7.32
N ALA A 108 1.08 11.20 -6.83
CA ALA A 108 1.06 10.69 -5.46
C ALA A 108 1.04 11.78 -4.37
N SER A 109 0.54 12.98 -4.67
CA SER A 109 0.40 14.07 -3.69
C SER A 109 -0.81 13.87 -2.76
N ALA A 110 -1.90 13.28 -3.28
CA ALA A 110 -3.12 13.07 -2.53
C ALA A 110 -3.10 11.73 -1.76
N VAL A 111 -3.65 11.75 -0.56
CA VAL A 111 -3.80 10.58 0.31
C VAL A 111 -5.28 10.32 0.55
N THR A 112 -5.71 9.09 0.33
CA THR A 112 -7.02 8.60 0.73
C THR A 112 -6.91 7.96 2.10
N TYR A 113 -7.72 8.42 3.06
CA TYR A 113 -7.71 7.88 4.42
C TYR A 113 -8.86 6.91 4.64
N PHE A 114 -8.51 5.71 5.10
CA PHE A 114 -9.42 4.72 5.64
C PHE A 114 -9.50 4.94 7.16
N GLU A 115 -10.43 5.77 7.59
CA GLU A 115 -10.65 6.08 8.99
C GLU A 115 -11.56 5.02 9.61
N PHE A 116 -11.08 4.33 10.64
CA PHE A 116 -11.84 3.28 11.33
C PHE A 116 -12.91 3.91 12.22
N ASP A 117 -14.04 3.25 12.35
CA ASP A 117 -15.16 3.73 13.16
C ASP A 117 -14.80 3.76 14.66
N GLU A 118 -13.90 2.85 15.07
CA GLU A 118 -13.28 2.81 16.40
C GLU A 118 -11.78 2.54 16.26
N PRO A 119 -10.92 3.05 17.17
CA PRO A 119 -9.50 2.77 17.12
C PRO A 119 -9.21 1.26 17.21
N VAL A 120 -8.36 0.77 16.33
CA VAL A 120 -7.97 -0.63 16.22
C VAL A 120 -6.75 -0.88 17.10
N TYR A 121 -6.91 -1.71 18.13
CA TYR A 121 -5.76 -2.07 18.96
C TYR A 121 -4.91 -3.14 18.31
N LEU A 122 -3.61 -2.89 18.24
CA LEU A 122 -2.58 -3.81 17.77
C LEU A 122 -1.57 -4.06 18.89
N ASN A 123 -1.30 -5.33 19.16
CA ASN A 123 -0.31 -5.71 20.17
C ASN A 123 1.09 -5.25 19.76
N GLY A 124 1.90 -4.92 20.76
CA GLY A 124 3.29 -4.53 20.56
C GLY A 124 4.20 -5.69 20.17
N ASN A 125 5.30 -5.36 19.53
CA ASN A 125 6.31 -6.30 19.04
C ASN A 125 5.72 -7.40 18.12
N MET A 126 4.71 -7.04 17.34
CA MET A 126 4.06 -7.94 16.38
C MET A 126 3.97 -7.34 15.00
N GLU A 127 3.97 -8.22 14.00
CA GLU A 127 3.78 -7.86 12.61
C GLU A 127 2.30 -8.03 12.23
N TYR A 128 1.80 -7.07 11.48
CA TYR A 128 0.45 -7.03 10.91
C TYR A 128 0.51 -6.73 9.42
N SER A 129 -0.62 -6.84 8.75
CA SER A 129 -0.73 -6.49 7.34
C SER A 129 -1.94 -5.60 7.07
N ILE A 130 -1.72 -4.60 6.22
CA ILE A 130 -2.78 -3.87 5.54
C ILE A 130 -3.14 -4.67 4.29
N VAL A 131 -4.42 -4.98 4.10
CA VAL A 131 -4.91 -5.70 2.92
C VAL A 131 -5.92 -4.82 2.21
N LEU A 132 -5.65 -4.49 0.95
CA LEU A 132 -6.55 -3.76 0.06
C LEU A 132 -7.31 -4.73 -0.83
N LEU A 133 -8.61 -4.57 -0.89
CA LEU A 133 -9.55 -5.43 -1.61
C LEU A 133 -10.49 -4.57 -2.45
N ALA A 134 -10.64 -4.91 -3.73
CA ALA A 134 -11.67 -4.34 -4.58
C ALA A 134 -12.07 -5.37 -5.64
N ASP A 135 -13.36 -5.45 -5.95
CA ASP A 135 -13.86 -6.30 -7.05
C ASP A 135 -13.77 -5.54 -8.40
N SER A 136 -12.73 -4.74 -8.57
CA SER A 136 -12.47 -3.89 -9.73
C SER A 136 -10.99 -3.89 -10.09
N ILE A 137 -10.71 -3.74 -11.37
CA ILE A 137 -9.35 -3.59 -11.93
C ILE A 137 -8.94 -2.12 -12.10
N GLU A 138 -9.83 -1.18 -11.81
CA GLU A 138 -9.60 0.25 -12.04
C GLU A 138 -8.82 0.92 -10.89
N TYR A 139 -8.75 0.29 -9.72
CA TYR A 139 -7.95 0.80 -8.60
C TYR A 139 -6.47 0.52 -8.83
N ASN A 140 -5.67 1.59 -8.94
CA ASN A 140 -4.22 1.52 -8.94
C ASN A 140 -3.67 2.33 -7.77
N VAL A 141 -2.75 1.75 -7.01
CA VAL A 141 -2.08 2.39 -5.89
C VAL A 141 -0.62 2.66 -6.18
N TYR A 142 -0.06 3.65 -5.52
CA TYR A 142 1.35 3.94 -5.62
C TYR A 142 2.18 3.00 -4.76
N VAL A 143 3.25 2.50 -5.34
CA VAL A 143 4.29 1.72 -4.68
C VAL A 143 5.64 2.40 -4.86
N ALA A 144 6.54 2.20 -3.92
CA ALA A 144 7.90 2.73 -3.95
C ALA A 144 8.92 1.59 -4.02
N LYS A 145 9.97 1.79 -4.81
CA LYS A 145 11.14 0.93 -4.88
C LYS A 145 12.38 1.71 -4.49
N ALA A 146 13.20 1.14 -3.61
CA ALA A 146 14.45 1.76 -3.21
C ALA A 146 15.37 1.99 -4.43
N GLY A 147 15.93 3.19 -4.54
CA GLY A 147 16.79 3.60 -5.64
C GLY A 147 16.08 4.21 -6.84
N ASP A 148 14.75 4.11 -6.95
CA ASP A 148 13.99 4.76 -8.01
C ASP A 148 13.89 6.27 -7.78
N LEU A 149 13.72 7.03 -8.88
CA LEU A 149 13.49 8.47 -8.78
C LEU A 149 12.14 8.75 -8.13
N MET A 150 12.11 9.69 -7.21
CA MET A 150 10.84 10.18 -6.65
C MET A 150 10.03 10.86 -7.75
N LEU A 151 8.71 10.69 -7.69
CA LEU A 151 7.79 11.39 -8.58
C LEU A 151 8.05 12.92 -8.51
N ASN A 152 7.99 13.56 -9.64
CA ASN A 152 8.26 15.01 -9.79
C ASN A 152 9.68 15.47 -9.42
N SER A 153 10.63 14.53 -9.25
CA SER A 153 12.04 14.87 -9.07
C SER A 153 12.91 14.27 -10.16
N THR A 154 13.92 15.01 -10.57
CA THR A 154 14.96 14.53 -11.49
C THR A 154 16.21 14.05 -10.76
N GLU A 155 16.32 14.30 -9.47
CA GLU A 155 17.52 14.09 -8.68
C GLU A 155 17.28 13.25 -7.43
N LEU A 156 16.14 13.44 -6.79
CA LEU A 156 15.81 12.75 -5.53
C LEU A 156 15.41 11.31 -5.80
N ARG A 157 16.02 10.39 -5.05
CA ARG A 157 15.70 8.95 -5.10
C ARG A 157 15.07 8.48 -3.80
N VAL A 158 14.28 7.44 -3.91
CA VAL A 158 13.76 6.71 -2.75
C VAL A 158 14.95 6.11 -2.01
N ALA A 159 15.32 6.68 -0.87
CA ALA A 159 16.52 6.30 -0.13
C ALA A 159 16.28 5.18 0.88
N LYS A 160 15.04 5.00 1.35
CA LYS A 160 14.71 4.07 2.42
C LYS A 160 13.28 3.55 2.25
N GLN A 161 13.09 2.27 2.45
CA GLN A 161 11.78 1.70 2.67
C GLN A 161 11.24 2.18 4.02
N PRO A 162 9.98 2.66 4.09
CA PRO A 162 9.45 3.29 5.29
C PRO A 162 9.26 2.32 6.47
N THR A 163 9.12 1.02 6.21
CA THR A 163 8.90 0.00 7.24
C THR A 163 9.70 -1.27 6.98
N LEU A 164 9.92 -2.04 8.03
CA LEU A 164 10.39 -3.41 7.94
C LEU A 164 9.19 -4.29 7.58
N GLY A 165 8.84 -4.36 6.31
CA GLY A 165 7.72 -5.13 5.84
C GLY A 165 7.91 -5.51 4.38
N SER A 166 6.99 -6.26 3.83
CA SER A 166 7.00 -6.70 2.45
C SER A 166 5.66 -6.46 1.80
N LEU A 167 5.69 -6.13 0.51
CA LEU A 167 4.52 -6.07 -0.33
C LEU A 167 4.14 -7.48 -0.78
N PHE A 168 2.87 -7.80 -0.76
CA PHE A 168 2.32 -9.07 -1.22
C PHE A 168 1.22 -8.85 -2.24
N LYS A 169 1.20 -9.72 -3.24
CA LYS A 169 0.16 -9.79 -4.27
C LYS A 169 -0.57 -11.11 -4.15
N SER A 170 -1.85 -11.10 -4.42
CA SER A 170 -2.69 -12.30 -4.38
C SER A 170 -3.73 -12.27 -5.50
N GLN A 171 -4.28 -13.43 -5.84
CA GLN A 171 -5.42 -13.55 -6.75
C GLN A 171 -6.69 -13.97 -6.02
N ASN A 172 -6.58 -14.39 -4.75
CA ASN A 172 -7.68 -15.01 -4.01
C ASN A 172 -7.78 -14.58 -2.55
N SER A 173 -7.01 -13.60 -2.09
CA SER A 173 -6.91 -13.12 -0.71
C SER A 173 -6.41 -14.16 0.32
N ARG A 174 -5.94 -15.32 -0.14
CA ARG A 174 -5.50 -16.44 0.72
C ARG A 174 -4.07 -16.87 0.45
N THR A 175 -3.67 -16.85 -0.81
CA THR A 175 -2.31 -17.22 -1.24
C THR A 175 -1.59 -15.96 -1.65
N TRP A 176 -0.47 -15.69 -1.01
CA TRP A 176 0.28 -14.46 -1.16
C TRP A 176 1.64 -14.71 -1.81
N THR A 177 1.98 -13.87 -2.78
CA THR A 177 3.30 -13.85 -3.42
C THR A 177 4.03 -12.58 -2.99
N PRO A 178 5.19 -12.68 -2.31
CA PRO A 178 5.93 -11.51 -1.87
C PRO A 178 6.56 -10.77 -3.06
N ASP A 179 6.60 -9.45 -2.97
CA ASP A 179 7.38 -8.56 -3.82
C ASP A 179 8.39 -7.82 -2.93
N GLN A 180 9.62 -8.31 -2.90
CA GLN A 180 10.67 -7.81 -2.00
C GLN A 180 11.34 -6.52 -2.51
N GLU A 181 11.02 -6.07 -3.70
CA GLU A 181 11.62 -4.88 -4.29
C GLU A 181 10.79 -3.63 -4.12
N ARG A 182 9.51 -3.78 -3.78
CA ARG A 182 8.54 -2.69 -3.72
C ARG A 182 7.77 -2.70 -2.42
N ASP A 183 7.35 -1.53 -1.98
CA ASP A 183 6.45 -1.33 -0.86
C ASP A 183 5.29 -0.44 -1.25
N LEU A 184 4.14 -0.68 -0.63
CA LEU A 184 3.00 0.21 -0.73
C LEU A 184 3.37 1.58 -0.13
N THR A 185 2.95 2.64 -0.79
CA THR A 185 3.06 3.99 -0.23
C THR A 185 1.87 4.23 0.70
N PHE A 186 2.09 4.15 2.01
CA PHE A 186 1.04 4.28 3.01
C PHE A 186 1.49 5.08 4.22
N THR A 187 0.54 5.50 5.03
CA THR A 187 0.72 6.11 6.35
C THR A 187 -0.19 5.42 7.36
N ILE A 188 0.25 5.37 8.60
CA ILE A 188 -0.57 4.87 9.72
C ILE A 188 -0.61 5.96 10.79
N ASP A 189 -1.81 6.38 11.13
CA ASP A 189 -2.04 7.32 12.21
C ASP A 189 -2.56 6.58 13.44
N ARG A 190 -2.04 6.93 14.60
CA ARG A 190 -2.38 6.33 15.88
C ARG A 190 -2.98 7.34 16.84
N ALA A 191 -3.82 6.87 17.75
CA ALA A 191 -4.28 7.69 18.87
C ALA A 191 -3.12 7.97 19.81
N ASN A 192 -3.03 9.21 20.28
CA ASN A 192 -2.12 9.61 21.35
C ASN A 192 -2.96 9.94 22.59
N PHE A 193 -2.85 9.12 23.61
CA PHE A 193 -3.54 9.35 24.87
C PHE A 193 -2.68 10.22 25.75
N THR A 194 -3.10 11.47 25.98
CA THR A 194 -2.50 12.33 26.99
C THR A 194 -3.17 12.08 28.35
N ALA A 195 -2.36 11.78 29.36
CA ALA A 195 -2.83 11.67 30.75
C ALA A 195 -3.23 13.04 31.33
#